data_89220ed09005e72ab6ebc7cb3f97fade
#
_entry.id   89220ed09005e72ab6ebc7cb3f97fade
#
_cell.length_a   1.000
_cell.length_b   1.000
_cell.length_c   1.000
_cell.angle_alpha   90.00
_cell.angle_beta   90.00
_cell.angle_gamma   90.00
#
_symmetry.space_group_name_H-M   'P 1'
#
loop_
_entity.id
_entity.type
_entity.pdbx_description
1 polymer ?
#
loop_
_entity_poly.entity_id
_entity_poly.type
_entity_poly.pdbx_seq_one_letter_code
_entity_poly.pdbx_strand_id
1 'polypeptide(L)'
;FSLITPRYIQADANNNCIVGGDFYGQVDFNLDTTQQYLVTSNTTKDYFLAKYDPNGAFQWVVHFEPTVLNNVFFYHIACDAQNNIFIWGNTKDTIDVDPSGAVYAIQPPAGKSLGFILKYNSAGNFVDARTVGVTTDIAIAGLTTNKLNQVFLFGSVLDTVDMDLGPGVAYDTIPVSGNKRFILKLDNDLNYIWHKSIVGQNSITLADLAFDSQSNLYFTGNFNSTVDFNPGPSVFN
;
A
#
# COMPACT_ATOMS: atom_id res chain seq x y z
N PHE A 1 21.75 -20.63 -4.11
CA PHE A 1 20.32 -20.73 -4.52
C PHE A 1 19.75 -19.34 -4.60
N SER A 2 19.18 -18.97 -5.73
CA SER A 2 18.52 -17.68 -5.97
C SER A 2 17.06 -17.94 -6.29
N LEU A 3 16.18 -17.14 -5.74
CA LEU A 3 14.75 -17.21 -6.00
C LEU A 3 14.20 -15.80 -6.02
N ILE A 4 13.43 -15.47 -7.04
CA ILE A 4 12.65 -14.24 -7.13
C ILE A 4 11.16 -14.60 -7.20
N THR A 5 10.34 -13.90 -6.44
CA THR A 5 8.90 -14.08 -6.40
C THR A 5 8.20 -12.74 -6.64
N PRO A 6 7.86 -12.42 -7.90
CA PRO A 6 7.01 -11.27 -8.18
C PRO A 6 5.63 -11.46 -7.53
N ARG A 7 5.11 -10.42 -6.89
CA ARG A 7 3.81 -10.47 -6.19
C ARG A 7 2.81 -9.46 -6.73
N TYR A 8 3.30 -8.33 -7.17
CA TYR A 8 2.49 -7.21 -7.63
C TYR A 8 3.05 -6.65 -8.91
N ILE A 9 2.14 -6.24 -9.79
CA ILE A 9 2.48 -5.58 -11.04
C ILE A 9 1.50 -4.44 -11.28
N GLN A 10 2.02 -3.29 -11.72
CA GLN A 10 1.24 -2.11 -12.04
C GLN A 10 1.84 -1.42 -13.26
N ALA A 11 1.01 -0.95 -14.17
CA ALA A 11 1.45 -0.02 -15.21
C ALA A 11 1.38 1.43 -14.69
N ASP A 12 2.39 2.23 -15.00
CA ASP A 12 2.33 3.68 -14.79
C ASP A 12 1.65 4.40 -15.98
N ALA A 13 1.46 5.72 -15.89
CA ALA A 13 0.79 6.49 -16.94
C ALA A 13 1.56 6.54 -18.27
N ASN A 14 2.85 6.18 -18.27
CA ASN A 14 3.71 6.08 -19.45
C ASN A 14 3.81 4.64 -19.99
N ASN A 15 2.97 3.73 -19.48
CA ASN A 15 2.99 2.28 -19.78
C ASN A 15 4.30 1.57 -19.36
N ASN A 16 5.08 2.14 -18.43
CA ASN A 16 6.15 1.38 -17.81
C ASN A 16 5.56 0.34 -16.86
N CYS A 17 6.25 -0.77 -16.71
CA CYS A 17 5.90 -1.86 -15.83
C CYS A 17 6.60 -1.68 -14.47
N ILE A 18 5.84 -1.58 -13.40
CA ILE A 18 6.33 -1.56 -12.02
C ILE A 18 6.05 -2.93 -11.42
N VAL A 19 7.07 -3.61 -10.94
CA VAL A 19 6.97 -4.94 -10.34
C VAL A 19 7.49 -4.89 -8.91
N GLY A 20 6.69 -5.37 -7.97
CA GLY A 20 7.10 -5.55 -6.58
C GLY A 20 7.08 -7.02 -6.17
N GLY A 21 7.97 -7.41 -5.28
CA GLY A 21 8.04 -8.78 -4.80
C GLY A 21 9.15 -9.00 -3.77
N ASP A 22 9.49 -10.27 -3.58
CA ASP A 22 10.55 -10.70 -2.68
C ASP A 22 11.55 -11.61 -3.39
N PHE A 23 12.78 -11.67 -2.87
CA PHE A 23 13.82 -12.51 -3.42
C PHE A 23 14.81 -13.01 -2.35
N TYR A 24 15.55 -14.06 -2.71
CA TYR A 24 16.66 -14.63 -1.95
C TYR A 24 17.89 -14.76 -2.84
N GLY A 25 19.07 -14.62 -2.24
CA GLY A 25 20.33 -14.77 -2.94
C GLY A 25 20.59 -13.65 -3.93
N GLN A 26 21.41 -13.92 -4.94
CA GLN A 26 21.74 -12.91 -5.94
C GLN A 26 20.79 -13.01 -7.14
N VAL A 27 20.14 -11.92 -7.50
CA VAL A 27 19.19 -11.83 -8.61
C VAL A 27 19.66 -10.76 -9.60
N ASP A 28 19.59 -11.07 -10.87
CA ASP A 28 19.77 -10.12 -11.95
C ASP A 28 18.41 -9.50 -12.29
N PHE A 29 18.29 -8.18 -12.09
CA PHE A 29 17.09 -7.44 -12.42
C PHE A 29 17.08 -6.89 -13.85
N ASN A 30 18.23 -6.92 -14.54
CA ASN A 30 18.28 -6.56 -15.95
C ASN A 30 17.92 -7.77 -16.83
N LEU A 31 16.83 -7.66 -17.56
CA LEU A 31 16.36 -8.73 -18.46
C LEU A 31 17.21 -8.83 -19.76
N ASP A 32 18.11 -7.89 -20.00
CA ASP A 32 19.05 -7.91 -21.11
C ASP A 32 20.21 -8.87 -20.80
N THR A 33 20.35 -9.91 -21.59
CA THR A 33 21.41 -10.92 -21.41
C THR A 33 22.84 -10.40 -21.65
N THR A 34 23.00 -9.19 -22.18
CA THR A 34 24.31 -8.57 -22.45
C THR A 34 24.80 -7.66 -21.32
N GLN A 35 23.92 -7.27 -20.41
CA GLN A 35 24.21 -6.42 -19.25
C GLN A 35 23.54 -7.02 -18.00
N GLN A 36 24.21 -6.92 -16.87
CA GLN A 36 23.68 -7.43 -15.61
C GLN A 36 23.49 -6.28 -14.61
N TYR A 37 22.40 -6.35 -13.83
CA TYR A 37 22.18 -5.53 -12.65
C TYR A 37 21.88 -6.46 -11.48
N LEU A 38 22.93 -6.84 -10.77
CA LEU A 38 22.88 -7.83 -9.70
C LEU A 38 22.56 -7.16 -8.35
N VAL A 39 21.54 -7.66 -7.68
CA VAL A 39 21.22 -7.32 -6.28
C VAL A 39 21.32 -8.59 -5.46
N THR A 40 21.94 -8.49 -4.28
CA THR A 40 22.17 -9.64 -3.41
C THR A 40 21.45 -9.46 -2.09
N SER A 41 20.59 -10.41 -1.75
CA SER A 41 20.05 -10.58 -0.41
C SER A 41 21.10 -11.30 0.45
N ASN A 42 21.49 -10.70 1.58
CA ASN A 42 22.63 -11.18 2.36
C ASN A 42 22.33 -12.45 3.17
N THR A 43 21.21 -12.51 3.87
CA THR A 43 20.89 -13.68 4.75
C THR A 43 19.42 -14.00 4.84
N THR A 44 18.56 -13.09 4.44
CA THR A 44 17.12 -13.16 4.63
C THR A 44 16.39 -12.97 3.30
N LYS A 45 15.08 -13.08 3.36
CA LYS A 45 14.23 -12.69 2.25
C LYS A 45 14.16 -11.16 2.20
N ASP A 46 14.61 -10.60 1.10
CA ASP A 46 14.57 -9.17 0.83
C ASP A 46 13.40 -8.84 -0.10
N TYR A 47 13.05 -7.56 -0.14
CA TYR A 47 11.97 -7.07 -1.00
C TYR A 47 12.52 -6.13 -2.06
N PHE A 48 11.81 -6.04 -3.17
CA PHE A 48 12.18 -5.18 -4.27
C PHE A 48 10.98 -4.46 -4.87
N LEU A 49 11.26 -3.31 -5.47
CA LEU A 49 10.41 -2.60 -6.40
C LEU A 49 11.25 -2.31 -7.64
N ALA A 50 10.89 -2.84 -8.79
CA ALA A 50 11.64 -2.68 -10.04
C ALA A 50 10.78 -2.02 -11.10
N LYS A 51 11.41 -1.25 -11.99
CA LYS A 51 10.76 -0.60 -13.13
C LYS A 51 11.40 -1.02 -14.42
N TYR A 52 10.55 -1.30 -15.40
CA TYR A 52 10.90 -1.61 -16.77
C TYR A 52 10.12 -0.69 -17.71
N ASP A 53 10.72 -0.29 -18.81
CA ASP A 53 10.03 0.48 -19.83
C ASP A 53 9.00 -0.37 -20.62
N PRO A 54 8.20 0.21 -21.53
CA PRO A 54 7.20 -0.55 -22.29
C PRO A 54 7.79 -1.62 -23.21
N ASN A 55 9.10 -1.61 -23.48
CA ASN A 55 9.81 -2.61 -24.26
C ASN A 55 10.46 -3.69 -23.39
N GLY A 56 10.31 -3.60 -22.06
CA GLY A 56 10.93 -4.50 -21.09
C GLY A 56 12.36 -4.14 -20.70
N ALA A 57 12.88 -2.98 -21.11
CA ALA A 57 14.22 -2.55 -20.71
C ALA A 57 14.23 -2.08 -19.25
N PHE A 58 15.20 -2.60 -18.49
CA PHE A 58 15.40 -2.26 -17.08
C PHE A 58 15.66 -0.77 -16.90
N GLN A 59 15.01 -0.16 -15.93
CA GLN A 59 15.18 1.24 -15.56
C GLN A 59 15.88 1.39 -14.21
N TRP A 60 15.31 0.78 -13.19
CA TRP A 60 15.85 0.81 -11.83
C TRP A 60 15.24 -0.28 -10.94
N VAL A 61 15.89 -0.54 -9.83
CA VAL A 61 15.36 -1.34 -8.71
C VAL A 61 15.63 -0.66 -7.37
N VAL A 62 14.61 -0.63 -6.52
CA VAL A 62 14.72 -0.30 -5.10
C VAL A 62 14.81 -1.61 -4.34
N HIS A 63 15.77 -1.71 -3.45
CA HIS A 63 16.03 -2.88 -2.61
C HIS A 63 15.73 -2.52 -1.15
N PHE A 64 14.93 -3.35 -0.49
CA PHE A 64 14.59 -3.23 0.91
C PHE A 64 15.19 -4.41 1.67
N GLU A 65 16.03 -4.11 2.66
CA GLU A 65 16.73 -5.10 3.48
C GLU A 65 16.13 -5.17 4.89
N PRO A 66 15.15 -6.04 5.16
CA PRO A 66 14.65 -6.23 6.51
C PRO A 66 15.71 -6.93 7.38
N THR A 67 15.85 -6.48 8.62
CA THR A 67 16.82 -7.06 9.56
C THR A 67 16.41 -8.43 10.07
N VAL A 68 15.12 -8.75 10.04
CA VAL A 68 14.55 -10.01 10.53
C VAL A 68 13.61 -10.64 9.50
N LEU A 69 13.78 -11.94 9.32
CA LEU A 69 12.99 -12.72 8.36
C LEU A 69 11.49 -12.69 8.67
N ASN A 70 10.67 -12.51 7.62
CA ASN A 70 9.20 -12.57 7.66
C ASN A 70 8.51 -11.53 8.56
N ASN A 71 9.14 -10.42 8.82
CA ASN A 71 8.57 -9.35 9.64
C ASN A 71 8.15 -8.11 8.84
N VAL A 72 8.48 -8.04 7.55
CA VAL A 72 8.04 -7.01 6.63
C VAL A 72 7.18 -7.64 5.54
N PHE A 73 6.11 -6.96 5.16
CA PHE A 73 5.21 -7.42 4.11
C PHE A 73 4.76 -6.22 3.28
N PHE A 74 4.93 -6.31 1.96
CA PHE A 74 4.31 -5.42 0.99
C PHE A 74 3.10 -6.13 0.39
N TYR A 75 1.96 -5.44 0.26
CA TYR A 75 0.69 -6.05 -0.15
C TYR A 75 0.14 -5.50 -1.45
N HIS A 76 0.29 -4.20 -1.69
CA HIS A 76 -0.26 -3.54 -2.86
C HIS A 76 0.65 -2.43 -3.34
N ILE A 77 0.66 -2.22 -4.66
CA ILE A 77 1.26 -1.06 -5.30
C ILE A 77 0.20 -0.36 -6.17
N ALA A 78 0.29 0.96 -6.25
CA ALA A 78 -0.53 1.77 -7.16
C ALA A 78 0.34 2.87 -7.76
N CYS A 79 0.03 3.29 -8.99
CA CYS A 79 0.68 4.42 -9.64
C CYS A 79 -0.34 5.52 -9.90
N ASP A 80 0.02 6.78 -9.67
CA ASP A 80 -0.80 7.93 -10.03
C ASP A 80 -0.52 8.41 -11.48
N ALA A 81 -1.26 9.42 -11.93
CA ALA A 81 -1.10 9.99 -13.26
C ALA A 81 0.22 10.79 -13.43
N GLN A 82 0.93 11.08 -12.35
CA GLN A 82 2.26 11.71 -12.34
C GLN A 82 3.39 10.68 -12.25
N ASN A 83 3.04 9.38 -12.30
CA ASN A 83 3.94 8.24 -12.16
C ASN A 83 4.62 8.14 -10.78
N ASN A 84 4.05 8.74 -9.74
CA ASN A 84 4.44 8.39 -8.38
C ASN A 84 3.92 6.99 -8.07
N ILE A 85 4.68 6.28 -7.26
CA ILE A 85 4.41 4.90 -6.88
C ILE A 85 4.10 4.87 -5.40
N PHE A 86 2.96 4.30 -5.06
CA PHE A 86 2.54 4.09 -3.68
C PHE A 86 2.59 2.61 -3.35
N ILE A 87 3.12 2.29 -2.16
CA ILE A 87 3.22 0.93 -1.65
C ILE A 87 2.52 0.86 -0.31
N TRP A 88 1.60 -0.09 -0.15
CA TRP A 88 1.04 -0.47 1.14
C TRP A 88 1.73 -1.69 1.70
N GLY A 89 2.07 -1.64 2.98
CA GLY A 89 2.68 -2.76 3.69
C GLY A 89 2.51 -2.71 5.20
N ASN A 90 3.06 -3.68 5.88
CA ASN A 90 3.25 -3.65 7.33
C ASN A 90 4.60 -4.21 7.75
N THR A 91 5.02 -3.85 8.97
CA THR A 91 6.24 -4.36 9.56
C THR A 91 6.07 -4.64 11.05
N LYS A 92 6.78 -5.68 11.55
CA LYS A 92 6.94 -5.97 12.98
C LYS A 92 8.31 -5.54 13.49
N ASP A 93 9.20 -5.12 12.59
CA ASP A 93 10.55 -4.67 12.90
C ASP A 93 10.85 -3.33 12.26
N THR A 94 11.91 -2.68 12.72
CA THR A 94 12.42 -1.48 12.08
C THR A 94 12.86 -1.79 10.65
N ILE A 95 12.40 -0.99 9.71
CA ILE A 95 12.82 -1.03 8.31
C ILE A 95 13.20 0.36 7.84
N ASP A 96 14.33 0.47 7.16
CA ASP A 96 14.68 1.65 6.39
C ASP A 96 13.97 1.58 5.02
N VAL A 97 13.25 2.62 4.69
CA VAL A 97 12.49 2.70 3.43
C VAL A 97 13.06 3.72 2.45
N ASP A 98 14.20 4.37 2.78
CA ASP A 98 14.91 5.27 1.88
C ASP A 98 16.15 4.60 1.26
N PRO A 99 16.11 4.21 -0.02
CA PRO A 99 17.23 3.55 -0.67
C PRO A 99 18.41 4.50 -1.02
N SER A 100 18.30 5.79 -0.74
CA SER A 100 19.30 6.80 -1.16
C SER A 100 20.55 6.84 -0.32
N GLY A 101 20.60 6.06 0.78
CA GLY A 101 21.67 6.12 1.79
C GLY A 101 21.41 7.15 2.90
N ALA A 102 20.34 7.96 2.81
CA ALA A 102 19.71 8.56 3.98
C ALA A 102 18.89 7.47 4.70
N VAL A 103 18.57 7.68 5.97
CA VAL A 103 17.79 6.71 6.74
C VAL A 103 16.40 7.29 7.03
N TYR A 104 15.38 6.63 6.51
CA TYR A 104 14.00 6.86 6.95
C TYR A 104 13.43 5.58 7.56
N ALA A 105 13.57 5.47 8.89
CA ALA A 105 13.19 4.26 9.61
C ALA A 105 11.72 4.27 10.00
N ILE A 106 10.97 3.24 9.59
CA ILE A 106 9.66 2.92 10.15
C ILE A 106 9.88 1.95 11.31
N GLN A 107 9.47 2.35 12.51
CA GLN A 107 9.67 1.58 13.74
C GLN A 107 8.32 1.26 14.39
N PRO A 108 7.90 0.00 14.43
CA PRO A 108 6.67 -0.39 15.11
C PRO A 108 6.82 -0.34 16.63
N PRO A 109 5.73 -0.14 17.39
CA PRO A 109 5.74 -0.35 18.81
C PRO A 109 6.13 -1.80 19.17
N ALA A 110 6.80 -1.99 20.29
CA ALA A 110 7.27 -3.32 20.72
C ALA A 110 6.16 -4.38 20.72
N GLY A 111 6.40 -5.48 20.02
CA GLY A 111 5.46 -6.60 19.90
C GLY A 111 4.23 -6.34 19.02
N LYS A 112 4.17 -5.21 18.33
CA LYS A 112 3.07 -4.85 17.43
C LYS A 112 3.52 -4.91 15.97
N SER A 113 2.56 -5.03 15.06
CA SER A 113 2.77 -4.84 13.63
C SER A 113 2.19 -3.48 13.24
N LEU A 114 2.97 -2.67 12.55
CA LEU A 114 2.61 -1.32 12.13
C LEU A 114 2.35 -1.29 10.62
N GLY A 115 1.18 -0.79 10.22
CA GLY A 115 0.87 -0.52 8.83
C GLY A 115 1.57 0.75 8.34
N PHE A 116 1.97 0.78 7.07
CA PHE A 116 2.59 1.94 6.46
C PHE A 116 2.20 2.09 4.99
N ILE A 117 2.21 3.32 4.53
CA ILE A 117 2.17 3.67 3.11
C ILE A 117 3.44 4.43 2.75
N LEU A 118 4.08 4.03 1.64
CA LEU A 118 5.29 4.65 1.09
C LEU A 118 4.96 5.35 -0.21
N LYS A 119 5.65 6.45 -0.49
CA LYS A 119 5.60 7.16 -1.78
C LYS A 119 7.00 7.25 -2.36
N TYR A 120 7.13 6.81 -3.62
CA TYR A 120 8.31 6.98 -4.46
C TYR A 120 7.95 7.80 -5.68
N ASN A 121 8.90 8.56 -6.22
CA ASN A 121 8.70 9.21 -7.51
C ASN A 121 8.97 8.24 -8.68
N SER A 122 8.74 8.71 -9.91
CA SER A 122 8.90 7.91 -11.13
C SER A 122 10.33 7.41 -11.38
N ALA A 123 11.34 7.99 -10.71
CA ALA A 123 12.74 7.60 -10.80
C ALA A 123 13.16 6.60 -9.70
N GLY A 124 12.23 6.15 -8.85
CA GLY A 124 12.51 5.23 -7.74
C GLY A 124 13.09 5.90 -6.49
N ASN A 125 13.12 7.24 -6.43
CA ASN A 125 13.58 7.94 -5.24
C ASN A 125 12.45 8.00 -4.20
N PHE A 126 12.82 7.76 -2.95
CA PHE A 126 11.92 7.93 -1.81
C PHE A 126 11.43 9.39 -1.71
N VAL A 127 10.14 9.57 -1.43
CA VAL A 127 9.51 10.89 -1.28
C VAL A 127 8.95 11.07 0.12
N ASP A 128 8.15 10.10 0.59
CA ASP A 128 7.47 10.19 1.88
C ASP A 128 7.00 8.83 2.38
N ALA A 129 6.74 8.73 3.68
CA ALA A 129 6.08 7.60 4.31
C ALA A 129 5.13 8.05 5.41
N ARG A 130 4.01 7.32 5.57
CA ARG A 130 3.09 7.49 6.69
C ARG A 130 2.78 6.15 7.32
N THR A 131 2.56 6.15 8.62
CA THR A 131 2.09 4.98 9.36
C THR A 131 0.57 5.02 9.50
N VAL A 132 -0.08 3.86 9.39
CA VAL A 132 -1.54 3.74 9.31
C VAL A 132 -2.09 2.95 10.52
N GLY A 133 -1.50 3.15 11.69
CA GLY A 133 -1.89 2.43 12.91
C GLY A 133 -1.35 1.00 12.98
N VAL A 134 -1.55 0.36 14.13
CA VAL A 134 -1.15 -1.04 14.34
C VAL A 134 -2.16 -1.98 13.68
N THR A 135 -1.68 -3.12 13.17
CA THR A 135 -2.51 -4.05 12.39
C THR A 135 -3.55 -4.83 13.22
N THR A 136 -3.53 -4.69 14.56
CA THR A 136 -4.61 -5.18 15.42
C THR A 136 -5.85 -4.30 15.37
N ASP A 137 -5.71 -3.04 14.95
CA ASP A 137 -6.76 -2.03 15.02
C ASP A 137 -7.33 -1.72 13.63
N ILE A 138 -6.54 -1.96 12.58
CA ILE A 138 -6.91 -1.73 11.19
C ILE A 138 -6.33 -2.80 10.27
N ALA A 139 -7.11 -3.24 9.30
CA ALA A 139 -6.66 -4.13 8.23
C ALA A 139 -6.95 -3.50 6.86
N ILE A 140 -5.90 -3.19 6.09
CA ILE A 140 -6.03 -2.66 4.74
C ILE A 140 -6.18 -3.81 3.76
N ALA A 141 -7.22 -3.75 2.92
CA ALA A 141 -7.52 -4.72 1.88
C ALA A 141 -7.01 -4.29 0.51
N GLY A 142 -6.80 -2.99 0.29
CA GLY A 142 -6.28 -2.51 -0.98
C GLY A 142 -5.88 -1.03 -0.98
N LEU A 143 -5.14 -0.70 -2.03
CA LEU A 143 -4.61 0.62 -2.34
C LEU A 143 -4.86 0.92 -3.81
N THR A 144 -5.35 2.11 -4.13
CA THR A 144 -5.53 2.57 -5.51
C THR A 144 -5.41 4.09 -5.60
N THR A 145 -5.31 4.61 -6.83
CA THR A 145 -5.26 6.05 -7.11
C THR A 145 -6.29 6.42 -8.17
N ASN A 146 -6.70 7.68 -8.20
CA ASN A 146 -7.55 8.19 -9.27
C ASN A 146 -6.79 9.16 -10.21
N LYS A 147 -7.45 9.62 -11.27
CA LYS A 147 -6.87 10.54 -12.25
C LYS A 147 -6.53 11.93 -11.69
N LEU A 148 -6.99 12.26 -10.50
CA LEU A 148 -6.68 13.50 -9.78
C LEU A 148 -5.48 13.34 -8.84
N ASN A 149 -4.72 12.23 -8.97
CA ASN A 149 -3.58 11.87 -8.13
C ASN A 149 -3.93 11.73 -6.64
N GLN A 150 -5.18 11.38 -6.34
CA GLN A 150 -5.61 11.13 -4.97
C GLN A 150 -5.45 9.65 -4.67
N VAL A 151 -5.05 9.35 -3.45
CA VAL A 151 -4.74 8.00 -2.97
C VAL A 151 -5.90 7.48 -2.13
N PHE A 152 -6.27 6.24 -2.35
CA PHE A 152 -7.35 5.59 -1.62
C PHE A 152 -6.87 4.29 -0.99
N LEU A 153 -7.07 4.19 0.32
CA LEU A 153 -6.93 2.95 1.08
C LEU A 153 -8.32 2.46 1.47
N PHE A 154 -8.53 1.16 1.43
CA PHE A 154 -9.78 0.56 1.89
C PHE A 154 -9.53 -0.72 2.69
N GLY A 155 -10.44 -1.01 3.61
CA GLY A 155 -10.26 -2.16 4.49
C GLY A 155 -11.28 -2.24 5.61
N SER A 156 -10.86 -2.74 6.75
CA SER A 156 -11.67 -2.86 7.97
C SER A 156 -11.03 -2.17 9.15
N VAL A 157 -11.88 -1.54 9.95
CA VAL A 157 -11.54 -1.05 11.29
C VAL A 157 -11.81 -2.19 12.27
N LEU A 158 -10.85 -2.49 13.12
CA LEU A 158 -10.89 -3.57 14.11
C LEU A 158 -10.92 -3.03 15.54
N ASP A 159 -10.51 -1.76 15.72
CA ASP A 159 -10.58 -0.98 16.94
C ASP A 159 -10.67 0.51 16.57
N THR A 160 -10.64 1.41 17.55
CA THR A 160 -10.57 2.85 17.31
C THR A 160 -9.24 3.22 16.66
N VAL A 161 -9.30 3.84 15.49
CA VAL A 161 -8.12 4.21 14.69
C VAL A 161 -8.22 5.68 14.29
N ASP A 162 -7.09 6.38 14.36
CA ASP A 162 -6.95 7.68 13.76
C ASP A 162 -6.68 7.50 12.25
N MET A 163 -7.58 8.04 11.44
CA MET A 163 -7.50 7.98 9.98
C MET A 163 -6.73 9.16 9.38
N ASP A 164 -6.38 10.17 10.18
CA ASP A 164 -5.45 11.22 9.77
C ASP A 164 -4.01 10.74 9.98
N LEU A 165 -3.31 10.48 8.90
CA LEU A 165 -1.93 9.99 8.92
C LEU A 165 -0.90 11.11 9.18
N GLY A 166 -1.37 12.34 9.30
CA GLY A 166 -0.59 13.54 9.61
C GLY A 166 -0.73 13.96 11.09
N PRO A 167 -0.51 15.25 11.39
CA PRO A 167 -0.58 15.77 12.76
C PRO A 167 -2.01 16.07 13.24
N GLY A 168 -3.03 15.92 12.38
CA GLY A 168 -4.43 16.09 12.72
C GLY A 168 -5.00 14.87 13.43
N VAL A 169 -6.31 14.87 13.64
CA VAL A 169 -7.04 13.75 14.26
C VAL A 169 -8.37 13.53 13.55
N ALA A 170 -8.62 12.32 13.10
CA ALA A 170 -9.86 11.89 12.45
C ALA A 170 -10.24 10.46 12.87
N TYR A 171 -10.66 10.30 14.11
CA TYR A 171 -10.97 8.97 14.65
C TYR A 171 -12.14 8.29 13.92
N ASP A 172 -11.90 7.03 13.55
CA ASP A 172 -12.93 6.08 13.20
C ASP A 172 -13.05 5.02 14.30
N THR A 173 -14.28 4.70 14.71
CA THR A 173 -14.56 3.80 15.82
C THR A 173 -15.44 2.65 15.36
N ILE A 174 -15.28 1.47 15.97
CA ILE A 174 -16.18 0.34 15.73
C ILE A 174 -17.53 0.64 16.42
N PRO A 175 -18.67 0.40 15.75
CA PRO A 175 -19.95 0.41 16.43
C PRO A 175 -20.02 -0.73 17.45
N VAL A 176 -20.81 -0.56 18.49
CA VAL A 176 -20.99 -1.53 19.61
C VAL A 176 -21.38 -2.94 19.11
N SER A 177 -22.01 -3.03 17.95
CA SER A 177 -22.31 -4.29 17.27
C SER A 177 -22.18 -4.09 15.77
N GLY A 178 -21.42 -4.95 15.10
CA GLY A 178 -21.31 -4.95 13.64
C GLY A 178 -19.89 -4.98 13.11
N ASN A 179 -19.80 -5.15 11.79
CA ASN A 179 -18.58 -5.08 11.02
C ASN A 179 -18.53 -3.74 10.29
N LYS A 180 -17.36 -3.15 10.26
CA LYS A 180 -17.13 -1.85 9.64
C LYS A 180 -16.04 -1.93 8.59
N ARG A 181 -16.34 -1.43 7.41
CA ARG A 181 -15.39 -1.22 6.33
C ARG A 181 -15.21 0.27 6.13
N PHE A 182 -14.02 0.67 5.76
CA PHE A 182 -13.72 2.07 5.48
C PHE A 182 -13.13 2.24 4.09
N ILE A 183 -13.26 3.46 3.60
CA ILE A 183 -12.53 4.02 2.48
C ILE A 183 -11.88 5.30 2.99
N LEU A 184 -10.55 5.35 2.96
CA LEU A 184 -9.76 6.52 3.33
C LEU A 184 -9.25 7.19 2.07
N LYS A 185 -9.44 8.48 1.96
CA LYS A 185 -8.94 9.31 0.86
C LYS A 185 -7.87 10.26 1.36
N LEU A 186 -6.74 10.23 0.69
CA LEU A 186 -5.60 11.12 0.90
C LEU A 186 -5.35 11.96 -0.36
N ASP A 187 -4.68 13.08 -0.20
CA ASP A 187 -4.11 13.80 -1.34
C ASP A 187 -2.82 13.12 -1.83
N ASN A 188 -2.17 13.72 -2.82
CA ASN A 188 -0.92 13.19 -3.38
C ASN A 188 0.24 13.21 -2.39
N ASP A 189 0.23 14.09 -1.39
CA ASP A 189 1.25 14.21 -0.35
C ASP A 189 0.89 13.43 0.92
N LEU A 190 -0.05 12.45 0.78
CA LEU A 190 -0.53 11.59 1.84
C LEU A 190 -1.22 12.33 3.01
N ASN A 191 -1.69 13.56 2.79
CA ASN A 191 -2.49 14.29 3.77
C ASN A 191 -3.93 13.80 3.72
N TYR A 192 -4.55 13.73 4.89
CA TYR A 192 -5.95 13.33 5.06
C TYR A 192 -6.91 14.29 4.34
N ILE A 193 -7.85 13.73 3.58
CA ILE A 193 -8.97 14.49 2.99
C ILE A 193 -10.28 14.08 3.66
N TRP A 194 -10.60 12.81 3.67
CA TRP A 194 -11.75 12.24 4.36
C TRP A 194 -11.62 10.72 4.50
N HIS A 195 -12.35 10.15 5.43
CA HIS A 195 -12.71 8.74 5.41
C HIS A 195 -14.22 8.56 5.43
N LYS A 196 -14.69 7.44 4.92
CA LYS A 196 -16.09 7.02 4.90
C LYS A 196 -16.18 5.58 5.33
N SER A 197 -17.22 5.26 6.08
CA SER A 197 -17.42 3.93 6.62
C SER A 197 -18.74 3.35 6.17
N ILE A 198 -18.72 2.06 5.85
CA ILE A 198 -19.87 1.24 5.53
C ILE A 198 -20.04 0.27 6.70
N VAL A 199 -21.21 0.30 7.30
CA VAL A 199 -21.50 -0.48 8.51
C VAL A 199 -22.52 -1.55 8.21
N GLY A 200 -22.23 -2.77 8.62
CA GLY A 200 -23.16 -3.90 8.52
C GLY A 200 -23.33 -4.63 9.84
N GLN A 201 -24.51 -5.23 10.06
CA GLN A 201 -24.78 -6.01 11.27
C GLN A 201 -23.95 -7.30 11.34
N ASN A 202 -23.62 -7.88 10.20
CA ASN A 202 -22.84 -9.10 10.06
C ASN A 202 -21.65 -8.89 9.13
N SER A 203 -21.17 -9.96 8.50
CA SER A 203 -20.01 -9.91 7.61
C SER A 203 -20.25 -8.99 6.42
N ILE A 204 -19.32 -8.08 6.21
CA ILE A 204 -19.19 -7.24 5.03
C ILE A 204 -17.72 -7.26 4.58
N THR A 205 -17.50 -7.32 3.29
CA THR A 205 -16.15 -7.20 2.70
C THR A 205 -16.17 -6.16 1.59
N LEU A 206 -15.11 -5.38 1.49
CA LEU A 206 -14.77 -4.63 0.28
C LEU A 206 -13.73 -5.44 -0.48
N ALA A 207 -14.00 -5.74 -1.73
CA ALA A 207 -13.12 -6.56 -2.55
C ALA A 207 -12.22 -5.70 -3.44
N ASP A 208 -12.78 -4.62 -4.01
CA ASP A 208 -12.04 -3.75 -4.93
C ASP A 208 -12.68 -2.37 -5.01
N LEU A 209 -11.88 -1.38 -5.43
CA LEU A 209 -12.28 -0.01 -5.78
C LEU A 209 -11.89 0.31 -7.21
N ALA A 210 -12.77 1.01 -7.92
CA ALA A 210 -12.50 1.51 -9.26
C ALA A 210 -13.03 2.93 -9.44
N PHE A 211 -12.49 3.64 -10.42
CA PHE A 211 -12.90 5.00 -10.78
C PHE A 211 -13.29 5.09 -12.24
N ASP A 212 -14.32 5.87 -12.52
CA ASP A 212 -14.64 6.26 -13.89
C ASP A 212 -13.75 7.43 -14.37
N SER A 213 -14.00 7.88 -15.60
CA SER A 213 -13.28 9.01 -16.19
C SER A 213 -13.53 10.35 -15.49
N GLN A 214 -14.58 10.45 -14.69
CA GLN A 214 -14.97 11.63 -13.91
C GLN A 214 -14.50 11.55 -12.46
N SER A 215 -13.73 10.50 -12.11
CA SER A 215 -13.28 10.18 -10.75
C SER A 215 -14.41 9.87 -9.76
N ASN A 216 -15.56 9.39 -10.26
CA ASN A 216 -16.56 8.77 -9.39
C ASN A 216 -16.03 7.45 -8.89
N LEU A 217 -16.20 7.21 -7.59
CA LEU A 217 -15.74 5.99 -6.93
C LEU A 217 -16.82 4.92 -7.00
N TYR A 218 -16.43 3.74 -7.47
CA TYR A 218 -17.20 2.51 -7.44
C TYR A 218 -16.50 1.50 -6.55
N PHE A 219 -17.25 0.72 -5.81
CA PHE A 219 -16.69 -0.37 -5.03
C PHE A 219 -17.52 -1.64 -5.19
N THR A 220 -16.87 -2.78 -5.02
CA THR A 220 -17.48 -4.09 -5.02
C THR A 220 -17.19 -4.82 -3.71
N GLY A 221 -18.06 -5.76 -3.37
CA GLY A 221 -17.86 -6.55 -2.16
C GLY A 221 -19.01 -7.53 -1.94
N ASN A 222 -18.93 -8.22 -0.81
CA ASN A 222 -19.96 -9.14 -0.36
C ASN A 222 -20.48 -8.70 1.00
N PHE A 223 -21.74 -8.93 1.25
CA PHE A 223 -22.33 -8.71 2.56
C PHE A 223 -23.32 -9.82 2.90
N ASN A 224 -23.48 -10.01 4.21
CA ASN A 224 -24.46 -10.94 4.76
C ASN A 224 -25.30 -10.16 5.78
N SER A 225 -26.63 -10.15 5.62
CA SER A 225 -27.55 -9.35 6.43
C SER A 225 -27.67 -7.89 5.95
N THR A 226 -28.14 -6.99 6.81
CA THR A 226 -28.40 -5.58 6.48
C THR A 226 -27.13 -4.75 6.52
N VAL A 227 -26.93 -3.93 5.51
CA VAL A 227 -25.79 -3.01 5.37
C VAL A 227 -26.30 -1.63 4.98
N ASP A 228 -25.82 -0.62 5.66
CA ASP A 228 -26.03 0.76 5.23
C ASP A 228 -24.96 1.17 4.23
N PHE A 229 -25.36 1.35 2.99
CA PHE A 229 -24.48 1.79 1.89
C PHE A 229 -24.34 3.32 1.79
N ASN A 230 -25.10 4.07 2.60
CA ASN A 230 -24.94 5.53 2.64
C ASN A 230 -23.95 5.93 3.75
N PRO A 231 -22.74 6.38 3.41
CA PRO A 231 -21.77 6.84 4.42
C PRO A 231 -22.13 8.20 5.04
N GLY A 232 -23.28 8.75 4.70
CA GLY A 232 -23.84 9.97 5.28
C GLY A 232 -24.74 9.68 6.48
N PRO A 233 -25.43 10.72 7.01
CA PRO A 233 -26.30 10.55 8.18
C PRO A 233 -27.64 9.85 7.89
N SER A 234 -27.99 9.68 6.63
CA SER A 234 -29.21 8.96 6.21
C SER A 234 -28.90 7.48 5.97
N VAL A 235 -29.83 6.62 6.36
CA VAL A 235 -29.68 5.15 6.17
C VAL A 235 -30.23 4.74 4.79
N PHE A 236 -29.47 3.92 4.08
CA PHE A 236 -29.87 3.28 2.82
C PHE A 236 -29.49 1.80 2.87
N ASN A 237 -30.46 0.95 3.25
CA ASN A 237 -30.31 -0.50 3.38
C ASN A 237 -30.78 -1.24 2.13
#